data_a7aeb2c735fab74928310de3e06fa8af
#
_entry.id   a7aeb2c735fab74928310de3e06fa8af
#
_cell.length_a   1.000
_cell.length_b   1.000
_cell.length_c   1.000
_cell.angle_alpha   90.00
_cell.angle_beta   90.00
_cell.angle_gamma   90.00
#
_symmetry.space_group_name_H-M   'P 1'
#
loop_
_entity.id
_entity.type
_entity.pdbx_description
1 polymer ?
#
loop_
_entity_poly.entity_id
_entity_poly.type
_entity_poly.pdbx_seq_one_letter_code
_entity_poly.pdbx_strand_id
1 'polypeptide(L)'
;MNVVDSSGWLEYFADGPNADDFAGPIADRANLIVPVITLYEVFKRSLQQQGEEAARVCVAAMQEGRGVEVDADLALSAAKLSFDLKLPMADSLILATARVHGATLWTQDDDFAGMSGVRYIPKPKG
;
A
#
# COMPACT_ATOMS: atom_id res chain seq x y z
N MET A 1 7.63 9.36 -7.53
CA MET A 1 6.39 9.18 -6.76
C MET A 1 6.35 7.77 -6.18
N ASN A 2 5.77 7.61 -5.03
CA ASN A 2 5.77 6.35 -4.30
C ASN A 2 4.37 5.99 -3.82
N VAL A 3 4.05 4.70 -3.87
CA VAL A 3 2.89 4.09 -3.23
C VAL A 3 3.42 3.03 -2.27
N VAL A 4 2.94 3.04 -1.03
CA VAL A 4 3.23 1.97 -0.07
C VAL A 4 1.98 1.14 0.06
N ASP A 5 2.09 -0.18 -0.15
CA ASP A 5 0.92 -1.04 -0.01
C ASP A 5 0.55 -1.25 1.46
N SER A 6 -0.57 -1.92 1.69
CA SER A 6 -1.08 -2.11 3.06
C SER A 6 -0.09 -2.87 3.94
N SER A 7 0.63 -3.86 3.38
CA SER A 7 1.63 -4.62 4.15
C SER A 7 2.77 -3.74 4.64
N GLY A 8 3.19 -2.79 3.82
CA GLY A 8 4.25 -1.85 4.18
C GLY A 8 3.82 -0.86 5.26
N TRP A 9 2.59 -0.33 5.14
CA TRP A 9 2.04 0.55 6.17
C TRP A 9 1.92 -0.16 7.51
N LEU A 10 1.40 -1.39 7.51
CA LEU A 10 1.23 -2.17 8.75
C LEU A 10 2.58 -2.48 9.39
N GLU A 11 3.58 -2.84 8.58
CA GLU A 11 4.94 -3.07 9.07
C GLU A 11 5.53 -1.80 9.69
N TYR A 12 5.35 -0.66 9.03
CA TYR A 12 5.83 0.62 9.52
C TYR A 12 5.21 0.98 10.87
N PHE A 13 3.88 0.86 11.00
CA PHE A 13 3.19 1.20 12.25
C PHE A 13 3.52 0.22 13.38
N ALA A 14 3.80 -1.04 13.05
CA ALA A 14 4.18 -2.05 14.03
C ALA A 14 5.65 -1.97 14.45
N ASP A 15 6.43 -1.09 13.83
CA ASP A 15 7.88 -0.99 14.02
C ASP A 15 8.56 -2.36 13.83
N GLY A 16 8.11 -3.09 12.80
CA GLY A 16 8.62 -4.41 12.49
C GLY A 16 10.00 -4.38 11.85
N PRO A 17 10.59 -5.56 11.55
CA PRO A 17 11.94 -5.65 11.02
C PRO A 17 12.21 -4.85 9.75
N ASN A 18 11.20 -4.66 8.90
CA ASN A 18 11.33 -3.91 7.64
C ASN A 18 10.80 -2.46 7.75
N ALA A 19 10.44 -2.00 8.94
CA ALA A 19 9.84 -0.66 9.11
C ALA A 19 10.72 0.45 8.52
N ASP A 20 12.02 0.37 8.71
CA ASP A 20 12.96 1.39 8.22
C ASP A 20 12.97 1.48 6.69
N ASP A 21 12.75 0.35 6.01
CA ASP A 21 12.69 0.33 4.55
C ASP A 21 11.48 1.11 4.01
N PHE A 22 10.38 1.12 4.75
CA PHE A 22 9.17 1.85 4.36
C PHE A 22 9.18 3.30 4.86
N ALA A 23 9.98 3.62 5.87
CA ALA A 23 10.03 4.95 6.45
C ALA A 23 10.45 6.01 5.42
N GLY A 24 11.36 5.67 4.50
CA GLY A 24 11.83 6.59 3.47
C GLY A 24 10.71 7.13 2.60
N PRO A 25 9.99 6.27 1.85
CA PRO A 25 8.89 6.74 1.00
C PRO A 25 7.74 7.35 1.80
N ILE A 26 7.47 6.88 3.03
CA ILE A 26 6.41 7.44 3.87
C ILE A 26 6.76 8.87 4.31
N ALA A 27 8.01 9.14 4.65
CA ALA A 27 8.44 10.47 5.07
C ALA A 27 8.44 11.49 3.92
N ASP A 28 8.56 11.03 2.70
CA ASP A 28 8.57 11.87 1.49
C ASP A 28 7.14 12.20 1.05
N ARG A 29 6.42 12.94 1.87
CA ARG A 29 4.98 13.22 1.71
C ARG A 29 4.63 13.89 0.41
N ALA A 30 5.50 14.74 -0.11
CA ALA A 30 5.26 15.43 -1.39
C ALA A 30 5.16 14.46 -2.57
N ASN A 31 5.77 13.29 -2.46
CA ASN A 31 5.79 12.26 -3.50
C ASN A 31 5.06 10.99 -3.10
N LEU A 32 4.28 11.03 -2.02
CA LEU A 32 3.56 9.87 -1.49
C LEU A 32 2.11 9.88 -1.96
N ILE A 33 1.72 8.83 -2.67
CA ILE A 33 0.35 8.59 -3.12
C ILE A 33 -0.24 7.51 -2.24
N VAL A 34 -1.46 7.75 -1.75
CA VAL A 34 -2.17 6.85 -0.85
C VAL A 34 -3.47 6.41 -1.53
N PRO A 35 -3.50 5.20 -2.13
CA PRO A 35 -4.75 4.66 -2.65
C PRO A 35 -5.75 4.48 -1.51
N VAL A 36 -7.00 4.90 -1.72
CA VAL A 36 -8.01 4.82 -0.64
C VAL A 36 -8.23 3.40 -0.14
N ILE A 37 -8.01 2.38 -1.00
CA ILE A 37 -8.14 0.99 -0.59
C ILE A 37 -7.13 0.63 0.52
N THR A 38 -5.95 1.25 0.55
CA THR A 38 -4.99 1.02 1.63
C THR A 38 -5.49 1.56 2.97
N LEU A 39 -6.26 2.67 2.94
CA LEU A 39 -6.90 3.19 4.16
C LEU A 39 -7.87 2.17 4.73
N TYR A 40 -8.69 1.55 3.87
CA TYR A 40 -9.62 0.51 4.28
C TYR A 40 -8.90 -0.67 4.94
N GLU A 41 -7.88 -1.18 4.27
CA GLU A 41 -7.18 -2.38 4.74
C GLU A 41 -6.43 -2.13 6.05
N VAL A 42 -5.72 -1.01 6.14
CA VAL A 42 -4.96 -0.66 7.34
C VAL A 42 -5.90 -0.35 8.51
N PHE A 43 -6.98 0.40 8.25
CA PHE A 43 -7.96 0.72 9.29
C PHE A 43 -8.59 -0.56 9.85
N LYS A 44 -9.06 -1.43 8.98
CA LYS A 44 -9.68 -2.70 9.37
C LYS A 44 -8.73 -3.56 10.19
N ARG A 45 -7.49 -3.72 9.74
CA ARG A 45 -6.50 -4.55 10.45
C ARG A 45 -6.13 -3.94 11.80
N SER A 46 -5.98 -2.63 11.85
CA SER A 46 -5.67 -1.92 13.11
C SER A 46 -6.83 -2.01 14.10
N LEU A 47 -8.08 -1.94 13.63
CA LEU A 47 -9.25 -2.18 14.47
C LEU A 47 -9.21 -3.55 15.11
N GLN A 48 -8.87 -4.57 14.32
CA GLN A 48 -8.80 -5.95 14.80
C GLN A 48 -7.71 -6.16 15.84
N GLN A 49 -6.58 -5.49 15.68
CA GLN A 49 -5.39 -5.73 16.51
C GLN A 49 -5.28 -4.80 17.71
N GLN A 50 -5.70 -3.54 17.59
CA GLN A 50 -5.41 -2.50 18.56
C GLN A 50 -6.60 -1.64 18.99
N GLY A 51 -7.73 -1.74 18.28
CA GLY A 51 -8.92 -0.95 18.58
C GLY A 51 -9.02 0.35 17.79
N GLU A 52 -10.13 1.06 17.97
CA GLU A 52 -10.52 2.18 17.10
C GLU A 52 -9.58 3.39 17.23
N GLU A 53 -9.17 3.74 18.46
CA GLU A 53 -8.34 4.92 18.68
C GLU A 53 -6.99 4.79 17.94
N ALA A 54 -6.32 3.65 18.12
CA ALA A 54 -5.06 3.37 17.43
C ALA A 54 -5.24 3.34 15.91
N ALA A 55 -6.34 2.75 15.42
CA ALA A 55 -6.64 2.71 13.99
C ALA A 55 -6.82 4.11 13.40
N ARG A 56 -7.47 5.03 14.12
CA ARG A 56 -7.65 6.41 13.66
C ARG A 56 -6.33 7.17 13.58
N VAL A 57 -5.41 6.92 14.52
CA VAL A 57 -4.07 7.52 14.49
C VAL A 57 -3.32 7.05 13.25
N CYS A 58 -3.37 5.76 12.92
CA CYS A 58 -2.73 5.23 11.72
C CYS A 58 -3.27 5.89 10.46
N VAL A 59 -4.59 5.95 10.31
CA VAL A 59 -5.22 6.53 9.13
C VAL A 59 -4.92 8.03 9.00
N ALA A 60 -4.89 8.77 10.11
CA ALA A 60 -4.54 10.18 10.09
C ALA A 60 -3.11 10.39 9.55
N ALA A 61 -2.17 9.55 9.94
CA ALA A 61 -0.80 9.60 9.43
C ALA A 61 -0.76 9.32 7.92
N MET A 62 -1.52 8.32 7.46
CA MET A 62 -1.59 7.98 6.02
C MET A 62 -2.17 9.12 5.19
N GLN A 63 -3.14 9.84 5.72
CA GLN A 63 -3.82 10.93 5.02
C GLN A 63 -2.96 12.20 4.86
N GLU A 64 -1.77 12.21 5.41
CA GLU A 64 -0.79 13.28 5.11
C GLU A 64 -0.23 13.16 3.70
N GLY A 65 -0.30 11.98 3.08
CA GLY A 65 -0.01 11.80 1.66
C GLY A 65 -1.20 12.18 0.79
N ARG A 66 -1.00 12.09 -0.52
CA ARG A 66 -2.05 12.41 -1.50
C ARG A 66 -2.98 11.21 -1.69
N GLY A 67 -4.23 11.35 -1.25
CA GLY A 67 -5.25 10.32 -1.44
C GLY A 67 -5.66 10.19 -2.91
N VAL A 68 -5.84 8.96 -3.38
CA VAL A 68 -6.32 8.68 -4.74
C VAL A 68 -7.51 7.73 -4.64
N GLU A 69 -8.65 8.20 -5.14
CA GLU A 69 -9.89 7.44 -5.13
C GLU A 69 -9.94 6.46 -6.31
N VAL A 70 -10.80 5.45 -6.18
CA VAL A 70 -11.07 4.49 -7.27
C VAL A 70 -12.17 5.06 -8.14
N ASP A 71 -11.81 5.49 -9.34
CA ASP A 71 -12.79 5.86 -10.37
C ASP A 71 -13.03 4.67 -11.33
N ALA A 72 -13.90 4.87 -12.32
CA ALA A 72 -14.25 3.81 -13.25
C ALA A 72 -13.03 3.32 -14.05
N ASP A 73 -12.21 4.23 -14.55
CA ASP A 73 -11.03 3.86 -15.34
C ASP A 73 -10.03 3.07 -14.51
N LEU A 74 -9.79 3.48 -13.28
CA LEU A 74 -8.89 2.77 -12.37
C LEU A 74 -9.44 1.37 -12.04
N ALA A 75 -10.74 1.26 -11.79
CA ALA A 75 -11.38 -0.02 -11.50
C ALA A 75 -11.21 -1.00 -12.65
N LEU A 76 -11.40 -0.54 -13.89
CA LEU A 76 -11.24 -1.39 -15.07
C LEU A 76 -9.79 -1.79 -15.32
N SER A 77 -8.86 -0.85 -15.14
CA SER A 77 -7.41 -1.15 -15.23
C SER A 77 -7.00 -2.18 -14.18
N ALA A 78 -7.48 -2.03 -12.95
CA ALA A 78 -7.19 -2.98 -11.88
C ALA A 78 -7.78 -4.36 -12.16
N ALA A 79 -9.01 -4.41 -12.70
CA ALA A 79 -9.65 -5.67 -13.07
C ALA A 79 -8.83 -6.43 -14.11
N LYS A 80 -8.29 -5.72 -15.10
CA LYS A 80 -7.42 -6.34 -16.12
C LYS A 80 -6.13 -6.87 -15.50
N LEU A 81 -5.49 -6.12 -14.61
CA LEU A 81 -4.30 -6.58 -13.89
C LEU A 81 -4.61 -7.81 -13.04
N SER A 82 -5.74 -7.80 -12.34
CA SER A 82 -6.17 -8.94 -11.53
C SER A 82 -6.32 -10.20 -12.40
N PHE A 83 -6.95 -10.05 -13.56
CA PHE A 83 -7.16 -11.15 -14.51
C PHE A 83 -5.83 -11.66 -15.07
N ASP A 84 -4.97 -10.75 -15.55
CA ASP A 84 -3.71 -11.10 -16.22
C ASP A 84 -2.66 -11.66 -15.24
N LEU A 85 -2.58 -11.09 -14.03
CA LEU A 85 -1.54 -11.40 -13.05
C LEU A 85 -2.06 -12.28 -11.91
N LYS A 86 -3.34 -12.60 -11.89
CA LYS A 86 -3.99 -13.40 -10.83
C LYS A 86 -3.81 -12.78 -9.45
N LEU A 87 -3.92 -11.46 -9.37
CA LEU A 87 -3.84 -10.73 -8.11
C LEU A 87 -5.21 -10.63 -7.43
N PRO A 88 -5.26 -10.67 -6.09
CA PRO A 88 -6.46 -10.31 -5.35
C PRO A 88 -6.93 -8.89 -5.70
N MET A 89 -8.21 -8.61 -5.48
CA MET A 89 -8.81 -7.33 -5.85
C MET A 89 -8.07 -6.14 -5.26
N ALA A 90 -7.82 -6.13 -3.95
CA ALA A 90 -7.16 -5.00 -3.30
C ALA A 90 -5.76 -4.77 -3.85
N ASP A 91 -4.98 -5.84 -4.03
CA ASP A 91 -3.62 -5.76 -4.58
C ASP A 91 -3.63 -5.18 -5.99
N SER A 92 -4.61 -5.60 -6.82
CA SER A 92 -4.73 -5.09 -8.18
C SER A 92 -5.07 -3.60 -8.23
N LEU A 93 -5.90 -3.12 -7.32
CA LEU A 93 -6.23 -1.70 -7.20
C LEU A 93 -5.01 -0.87 -6.78
N ILE A 94 -4.22 -1.37 -5.85
CA ILE A 94 -3.00 -0.71 -5.39
C ILE A 94 -1.97 -0.63 -6.52
N LEU A 95 -1.74 -1.75 -7.22
CA LEU A 95 -0.80 -1.79 -8.33
C LEU A 95 -1.24 -0.88 -9.48
N ALA A 96 -2.53 -0.89 -9.83
CA ALA A 96 -3.07 -0.03 -10.87
C ALA A 96 -2.87 1.46 -10.52
N THR A 97 -3.11 1.83 -9.28
CA THR A 97 -2.90 3.21 -8.81
C THR A 97 -1.44 3.62 -9.00
N ALA A 98 -0.50 2.76 -8.59
CA ALA A 98 0.92 3.04 -8.75
C ALA A 98 1.28 3.24 -10.24
N ARG A 99 0.82 2.34 -11.11
CA ARG A 99 1.16 2.39 -12.55
C ARG A 99 0.57 3.59 -13.25
N VAL A 100 -0.67 3.95 -12.95
CA VAL A 100 -1.32 5.12 -13.54
C VAL A 100 -0.56 6.41 -13.20
N HIS A 101 0.00 6.48 -12.02
CA HIS A 101 0.73 7.67 -11.55
C HIS A 101 2.24 7.59 -11.82
N GLY A 102 2.73 6.53 -12.47
CA GLY A 102 4.16 6.34 -12.68
C GLY A 102 4.94 6.22 -11.38
N ALA A 103 4.30 5.71 -10.33
CA ALA A 103 4.88 5.60 -9.00
C ALA A 103 5.50 4.21 -8.78
N THR A 104 6.52 4.18 -7.91
CA THR A 104 7.07 2.91 -7.44
C THR A 104 6.19 2.37 -6.32
N LEU A 105 5.81 1.10 -6.42
CA LEU A 105 5.08 0.39 -5.36
C LEU A 105 6.06 -0.27 -4.40
N TRP A 106 5.99 0.11 -3.14
CA TRP A 106 6.80 -0.47 -2.06
C TRP A 106 5.98 -1.48 -1.29
N THR A 107 6.47 -2.72 -1.17
CA THR A 107 5.71 -3.82 -0.57
C THR A 107 6.60 -4.87 0.05
N GLN A 108 6.10 -5.58 1.06
CA GLN A 108 6.69 -6.82 1.54
C GLN A 108 5.82 -8.06 1.24
N ASP A 109 4.77 -7.88 0.43
CA ASP A 109 3.91 -8.96 -0.01
C ASP A 109 4.54 -9.67 -1.23
N ASP A 110 4.80 -10.96 -1.11
CA ASP A 110 5.45 -11.73 -2.16
C ASP A 110 4.60 -11.91 -3.42
N ASP A 111 3.30 -11.63 -3.35
CA ASP A 111 2.43 -11.62 -4.54
C ASP A 111 2.93 -10.62 -5.60
N PHE A 112 3.66 -9.60 -5.18
CA PHE A 112 4.21 -8.58 -6.08
C PHE A 112 5.67 -8.83 -6.48
N ALA A 113 6.30 -9.88 -5.97
CA ALA A 113 7.72 -10.13 -6.21
C ALA A 113 8.02 -10.27 -7.71
N GLY A 114 9.04 -9.56 -8.17
CA GLY A 114 9.48 -9.61 -9.57
C GLY A 114 8.66 -8.80 -10.55
N MET A 115 7.62 -8.08 -10.11
CA MET A 115 6.82 -7.24 -10.98
C MET A 115 7.51 -5.93 -11.32
N SER A 116 7.28 -5.45 -12.54
CA SER A 116 7.81 -4.15 -12.98
C SER A 116 7.22 -3.01 -12.14
N GLY A 117 8.09 -2.05 -11.76
CA GLY A 117 7.66 -0.89 -10.97
C GLY A 117 7.45 -1.17 -9.49
N VAL A 118 7.84 -2.36 -9.03
CA VAL A 118 7.69 -2.78 -7.65
C VAL A 118 9.03 -2.88 -6.95
N ARG A 119 9.13 -2.28 -5.76
CA ARG A 119 10.24 -2.48 -4.86
C ARG A 119 9.78 -3.45 -3.75
N TYR A 120 10.11 -4.70 -3.93
CA TYR A 120 9.75 -5.76 -3.01
C TYR A 120 10.82 -5.91 -1.93
N ILE A 121 10.37 -5.89 -0.67
CA ILE A 121 11.25 -6.05 0.50
C ILE A 121 10.84 -7.35 1.18
N PRO A 122 11.65 -8.42 1.07
CA PRO A 122 11.27 -9.72 1.64
C PRO A 122 11.12 -9.65 3.15
N LYS A 123 10.13 -10.36 3.68
CA LYS A 123 10.01 -10.55 5.12
C LYS A 123 11.19 -11.39 5.61
N PRO A 124 11.75 -11.10 6.80
CA PRO A 124 12.80 -11.94 7.37
C PRO A 124 12.29 -13.36 7.57
N LYS A 125 13.18 -14.32 7.34
CA LYS A 125 12.92 -15.74 7.63
C LYS A 125 13.06 -15.97 9.13
N GLY A 126 12.13 -16.72 9.70
CA GLY A 126 12.22 -17.06 11.12
C GLY A 126 10.92 -17.13 11.81
#